data_bb6f6f9c23a4e87938c15e57c36e6115
#
_entry.id   bb6f6f9c23a4e87938c15e57c36e6115
#
_cell.length_a   1.000
_cell.length_b   1.000
_cell.length_c   1.000
_cell.angle_alpha   90.00
_cell.angle_beta   90.00
_cell.angle_gamma   90.00
#
_symmetry.space_group_name_H-M   'P 1'
#
loop_
_entity.id
_entity.type
_entity.pdbx_description
1 polymer ?
#
loop_
_entity_poly.entity_id
_entity_poly.type
_entity_poly.pdbx_seq_one_letter_code
_entity_poly.pdbx_strand_id
1 'polypeptide(L)'
;MNQEKLNVIKEKALNEHIPIIMDDTLEYIYKLYNDKKISSILEIGTAVGYSAICFTKFLSDDGVIDTIERDEQRIEEAKINIKKAEVEKQINIISGDAVEILPTIDRKYDMVFIDAAKGKYPIFLEHALRLLKNDGIILADNILYKGYVMSDYNKHKQRTAVRNLREYIRETTEDPNLITEILEIGDGLAVSKRRR
;
A
#
# COMPACT_ATOMS: atom_id res chain seq x y z
N MET A 1 -0.30 -18.53 8.45
CA MET A 1 0.62 -18.30 7.30
C MET A 1 1.96 -18.98 7.61
N ASN A 2 2.51 -19.76 6.67
CA ASN A 2 3.81 -20.44 6.84
C ASN A 2 4.95 -19.47 6.45
N GLN A 3 5.85 -19.17 7.41
CA GLN A 3 6.97 -18.24 7.22
C GLN A 3 7.96 -18.70 6.13
N GLU A 4 8.17 -20.01 6.00
CA GLU A 4 9.05 -20.56 4.97
C GLU A 4 8.56 -20.25 3.55
N LYS A 5 7.24 -20.44 3.31
CA LYS A 5 6.61 -20.10 2.01
C LYS A 5 6.74 -18.60 1.71
N LEU A 6 6.57 -17.74 2.72
CA LEU A 6 6.71 -16.30 2.58
C LEU A 6 8.15 -15.89 2.22
N ASN A 7 9.14 -16.52 2.86
CA ASN A 7 10.55 -16.27 2.55
C ASN A 7 10.90 -16.64 1.11
N VAL A 8 10.38 -17.77 0.59
CA VAL A 8 10.60 -18.18 -0.81
C VAL A 8 10.03 -17.14 -1.78
N ILE A 9 8.83 -16.59 -1.50
CA ILE A 9 8.23 -15.54 -2.33
C ILE A 9 9.09 -14.27 -2.30
N LYS A 10 9.55 -13.88 -1.13
CA LYS A 10 10.42 -12.72 -0.92
C LYS A 10 11.74 -12.86 -1.67
N GLU A 11 12.45 -13.97 -1.48
CA GLU A 11 13.74 -14.21 -2.14
C GLU A 11 13.61 -14.21 -3.66
N LYS A 12 12.55 -14.82 -4.20
CA LYS A 12 12.27 -14.78 -5.64
C LYS A 12 12.08 -13.35 -6.13
N ALA A 13 11.25 -12.55 -5.45
CA ALA A 13 10.99 -11.16 -5.81
C ALA A 13 12.29 -10.33 -5.81
N LEU A 14 13.12 -10.49 -4.78
CA LEU A 14 14.41 -9.79 -4.67
C LEU A 14 15.38 -10.19 -5.79
N ASN A 15 15.48 -11.48 -6.12
CA ASN A 15 16.35 -11.99 -7.18
C ASN A 15 15.91 -11.49 -8.58
N GLU A 16 14.61 -11.30 -8.77
CA GLU A 16 14.03 -10.76 -10.00
C GLU A 16 13.94 -9.22 -10.01
N HIS A 17 14.51 -8.57 -8.99
CA HIS A 17 14.49 -7.10 -8.81
C HIS A 17 13.07 -6.50 -8.82
N ILE A 18 12.09 -7.26 -8.33
CA ILE A 18 10.72 -6.78 -8.16
C ILE A 18 10.65 -5.97 -6.87
N PRO A 19 10.19 -4.72 -6.93
CA PRO A 19 10.00 -3.93 -5.71
C PRO A 19 8.93 -4.60 -4.84
N ILE A 20 9.26 -4.80 -3.57
CA ILE A 20 8.33 -5.27 -2.53
C ILE A 20 8.51 -4.40 -1.29
N ILE A 21 7.52 -4.39 -0.43
CA ILE A 21 7.56 -3.64 0.84
C ILE A 21 8.83 -3.99 1.64
N MET A 22 9.50 -2.98 2.18
CA MET A 22 10.72 -3.15 2.96
C MET A 22 10.41 -3.73 4.36
N ASP A 23 11.39 -4.45 4.92
CA ASP A 23 11.20 -5.17 6.18
C ASP A 23 10.87 -4.24 7.36
N ASP A 24 11.54 -3.10 7.45
CA ASP A 24 11.30 -2.10 8.49
C ASP A 24 9.92 -1.45 8.39
N THR A 25 9.46 -1.16 7.17
CA THR A 25 8.08 -0.70 6.91
C THR A 25 7.06 -1.76 7.35
N LEU A 26 7.29 -3.01 6.97
CA LEU A 26 6.41 -4.12 7.33
C LEU A 26 6.39 -4.36 8.84
N GLU A 27 7.55 -4.28 9.52
CA GLU A 27 7.66 -4.40 10.97
C GLU A 27 6.88 -3.30 11.70
N TYR A 28 6.97 -2.05 11.20
CA TYR A 28 6.17 -0.95 11.74
C TYR A 28 4.67 -1.22 11.61
N ILE A 29 4.21 -1.67 10.43
CA ILE A 29 2.80 -1.99 10.19
C ILE A 29 2.34 -3.14 11.11
N TYR A 30 3.15 -4.16 11.33
CA TYR A 30 2.85 -5.23 12.28
C TYR A 30 2.72 -4.70 13.72
N LYS A 31 3.58 -3.79 14.15
CA LYS A 31 3.48 -3.14 15.48
C LYS A 31 2.21 -2.31 15.60
N LEU A 32 1.83 -1.58 14.54
CA LEU A 32 0.62 -0.77 14.50
C LEU A 32 -0.66 -1.61 14.72
N TYR A 33 -0.66 -2.86 14.26
CA TYR A 33 -1.79 -3.78 14.34
C TYR A 33 -1.56 -4.97 15.29
N ASN A 34 -0.52 -4.95 16.15
CA ASN A 34 -0.10 -6.10 16.96
C ASN A 34 -1.26 -6.76 17.75
N ASP A 35 -2.12 -5.96 18.38
CA ASP A 35 -3.23 -6.43 19.20
C ASP A 35 -4.61 -6.15 18.57
N LYS A 36 -4.64 -5.77 17.30
CA LYS A 36 -5.86 -5.38 16.59
C LYS A 36 -6.05 -6.23 15.36
N LYS A 37 -7.25 -6.78 15.22
CA LYS A 37 -7.69 -7.41 13.98
C LYS A 37 -8.57 -6.43 13.22
N ILE A 38 -8.32 -6.31 11.90
CA ILE A 38 -9.14 -5.51 11.01
C ILE A 38 -9.82 -6.39 9.98
N SER A 39 -10.94 -5.93 9.44
CA SER A 39 -11.79 -6.74 8.57
C SER A 39 -11.62 -6.44 7.08
N SER A 40 -10.99 -5.33 6.75
CA SER A 40 -10.93 -4.90 5.35
C SER A 40 -9.72 -4.02 5.05
N ILE A 41 -9.00 -4.39 3.99
CA ILE A 41 -7.85 -3.65 3.47
C ILE A 41 -8.08 -3.39 1.99
N LEU A 42 -7.80 -2.16 1.55
CA LEU A 42 -7.61 -1.83 0.15
C LEU A 42 -6.12 -1.60 -0.09
N GLU A 43 -5.55 -2.32 -1.02
CA GLU A 43 -4.17 -2.13 -1.47
C GLU A 43 -4.16 -1.60 -2.91
N ILE A 44 -3.39 -0.54 -3.14
CA ILE A 44 -3.19 0.05 -4.47
C ILE A 44 -1.76 -0.29 -4.91
N GLY A 45 -1.65 -1.29 -5.78
CA GLY A 45 -0.38 -1.87 -6.22
C GLY A 45 -0.13 -3.24 -5.57
N THR A 46 -0.55 -4.31 -6.27
CA THR A 46 -0.37 -5.71 -5.81
C THR A 46 1.05 -6.21 -6.06
N ALA A 47 1.65 -5.81 -7.17
CA ALA A 47 2.86 -6.42 -7.71
C ALA A 47 2.76 -7.96 -7.70
N VAL A 48 3.65 -8.65 -6.97
CA VAL A 48 3.65 -10.11 -6.84
C VAL A 48 2.83 -10.63 -5.64
N GLY A 49 2.05 -9.77 -4.98
CA GLY A 49 1.17 -10.10 -3.86
C GLY A 49 1.86 -10.26 -2.50
N TYR A 50 3.14 -9.89 -2.39
CA TYR A 50 3.91 -10.11 -1.16
C TYR A 50 3.35 -9.33 0.04
N SER A 51 3.09 -8.04 -0.11
CA SER A 51 2.50 -7.18 0.94
C SER A 51 1.10 -7.64 1.33
N ALA A 52 0.23 -7.93 0.35
CA ALA A 52 -1.11 -8.46 0.62
C ALA A 52 -1.07 -9.76 1.43
N ILE A 53 -0.18 -10.70 1.08
CA ILE A 53 0.02 -11.94 1.84
C ILE A 53 0.48 -11.61 3.28
N CYS A 54 1.44 -10.70 3.46
CA CYS A 54 1.92 -10.28 4.77
C CYS A 54 0.79 -9.69 5.64
N PHE A 55 -0.09 -8.90 5.05
CA PHE A 55 -1.18 -8.22 5.75
C PHE A 55 -2.27 -9.17 6.23
N THR A 56 -2.38 -10.39 5.69
CA THR A 56 -3.32 -11.41 6.24
C THR A 56 -3.06 -11.73 7.71
N LYS A 57 -1.84 -11.48 8.21
CA LYS A 57 -1.46 -11.74 9.61
C LYS A 57 -2.30 -10.97 10.63
N PHE A 58 -2.77 -9.77 10.29
CA PHE A 58 -3.59 -8.95 11.17
C PHE A 58 -5.04 -8.78 10.68
N LEU A 59 -5.46 -9.57 9.69
CA LEU A 59 -6.88 -9.69 9.36
C LEU A 59 -7.65 -10.51 10.40
N SER A 60 -8.92 -10.19 10.57
CA SER A 60 -9.89 -11.10 11.20
C SER A 60 -10.12 -12.35 10.33
N ASP A 61 -10.72 -13.39 10.91
CA ASP A 61 -10.92 -14.67 10.20
C ASP A 61 -11.74 -14.49 8.90
N ASP A 62 -12.74 -13.59 8.93
CA ASP A 62 -13.57 -13.23 7.78
C ASP A 62 -13.08 -11.96 7.06
N GLY A 63 -11.86 -11.51 7.37
CA GLY A 63 -11.29 -10.30 6.79
C GLY A 63 -10.84 -10.50 5.35
N VAL A 64 -10.93 -9.43 4.56
CA VAL A 64 -10.62 -9.44 3.12
C VAL A 64 -9.70 -8.29 2.74
N ILE A 65 -8.77 -8.58 1.85
CA ILE A 65 -7.93 -7.60 1.15
C ILE A 65 -8.41 -7.51 -0.30
N ASP A 66 -8.82 -6.32 -0.72
CA ASP A 66 -8.99 -5.99 -2.13
C ASP A 66 -7.69 -5.32 -2.59
N THR A 67 -7.01 -5.89 -3.59
CA THR A 67 -5.74 -5.37 -4.09
C THR A 67 -5.80 -5.14 -5.59
N ILE A 68 -5.32 -3.97 -6.06
CA ILE A 68 -5.46 -3.54 -7.45
C ILE A 68 -4.12 -3.64 -8.17
N GLU A 69 -4.12 -4.31 -9.33
CA GLU A 69 -2.94 -4.41 -10.21
C GLU A 69 -3.38 -4.34 -11.68
N ARG A 70 -2.58 -3.67 -12.50
CA ARG A 70 -2.84 -3.54 -13.94
C ARG A 70 -1.96 -4.40 -14.83
N ASP A 71 -0.83 -4.84 -14.32
CA ASP A 71 0.13 -5.67 -15.06
C ASP A 71 -0.30 -7.14 -15.00
N GLU A 72 -0.71 -7.69 -16.14
CA GLU A 72 -1.21 -9.07 -16.24
C GLU A 72 -0.19 -10.10 -15.77
N GLN A 73 1.11 -9.88 -16.03
CA GLN A 73 2.15 -10.81 -15.59
C GLN A 73 2.30 -10.81 -14.08
N ARG A 74 2.19 -9.62 -13.45
CA ARG A 74 2.19 -9.47 -11.99
C ARG A 74 0.96 -10.08 -11.35
N ILE A 75 -0.21 -9.92 -11.96
CA ILE A 75 -1.46 -10.55 -11.53
C ILE A 75 -1.32 -12.07 -11.49
N GLU A 76 -0.82 -12.69 -12.56
CA GLU A 76 -0.65 -14.14 -12.61
C GLU A 76 0.38 -14.62 -11.57
N GLU A 77 1.46 -13.91 -11.39
CA GLU A 77 2.45 -14.22 -10.36
C GLU A 77 1.87 -14.08 -8.94
N ALA A 78 1.13 -13.00 -8.68
CA ALA A 78 0.44 -12.80 -7.40
C ALA A 78 -0.55 -13.92 -7.10
N LYS A 79 -1.36 -14.37 -8.06
CA LYS A 79 -2.26 -15.52 -7.91
C LYS A 79 -1.53 -16.78 -7.47
N ILE A 80 -0.38 -17.08 -8.12
CA ILE A 80 0.45 -18.23 -7.78
C ILE A 80 0.98 -18.12 -6.34
N ASN A 81 1.46 -16.93 -5.94
CA ASN A 81 2.01 -16.70 -4.63
C ASN A 81 0.94 -16.76 -3.53
N ILE A 82 -0.22 -16.15 -3.76
CA ILE A 82 -1.39 -16.20 -2.87
C ILE A 82 -1.84 -17.64 -2.63
N LYS A 83 -1.91 -18.44 -3.70
CA LYS A 83 -2.22 -19.87 -3.61
C LYS A 83 -1.17 -20.67 -2.84
N LYS A 84 0.13 -20.41 -3.08
CA LYS A 84 1.23 -21.04 -2.30
C LYS A 84 1.17 -20.70 -0.82
N ALA A 85 0.75 -19.47 -0.49
CA ALA A 85 0.58 -19.01 0.88
C ALA A 85 -0.72 -19.53 1.54
N GLU A 86 -1.65 -20.15 0.78
CA GLU A 86 -2.93 -20.70 1.26
C GLU A 86 -3.87 -19.61 1.83
N VAL A 87 -3.87 -18.43 1.21
CA VAL A 87 -4.66 -17.25 1.64
C VAL A 87 -5.64 -16.74 0.58
N GLU A 88 -6.01 -17.57 -0.42
CA GLU A 88 -6.87 -17.20 -1.55
C GLU A 88 -8.26 -16.71 -1.11
N LYS A 89 -8.74 -17.16 0.04
CA LYS A 89 -10.04 -16.74 0.57
C LYS A 89 -10.03 -15.33 1.15
N GLN A 90 -8.85 -14.80 1.46
CA GLN A 90 -8.68 -13.51 2.11
C GLN A 90 -8.22 -12.40 1.15
N ILE A 91 -7.75 -12.75 -0.06
CA ILE A 91 -7.19 -11.77 -1.00
C ILE A 91 -7.93 -11.84 -2.32
N ASN A 92 -8.51 -10.71 -2.71
CA ASN A 92 -9.19 -10.51 -3.98
C ASN A 92 -8.36 -9.55 -4.86
N ILE A 93 -7.86 -10.05 -6.01
CA ILE A 93 -7.14 -9.22 -6.97
C ILE A 93 -8.13 -8.58 -7.93
N ILE A 94 -8.13 -7.26 -8.00
CA ILE A 94 -8.91 -6.47 -8.96
C ILE A 94 -7.97 -6.05 -10.09
N SER A 95 -8.18 -6.63 -11.26
CA SER A 95 -7.38 -6.34 -12.46
C SER A 95 -7.79 -5.01 -13.09
N GLY A 96 -6.86 -4.09 -13.27
CA GLY A 96 -7.05 -2.82 -13.99
C GLY A 96 -6.22 -1.66 -13.44
N ASP A 97 -6.30 -0.51 -14.11
CA ASP A 97 -5.65 0.70 -13.64
C ASP A 97 -6.38 1.26 -12.41
N ALA A 98 -5.66 1.51 -11.34
CA ALA A 98 -6.25 1.99 -10.09
C ALA A 98 -7.00 3.32 -10.26
N VAL A 99 -6.58 4.18 -11.20
CA VAL A 99 -7.30 5.45 -11.49
C VAL A 99 -8.71 5.17 -12.03
N GLU A 100 -8.91 4.09 -12.76
CA GLU A 100 -10.20 3.70 -13.33
C GLU A 100 -11.03 2.85 -12.35
N ILE A 101 -10.37 2.00 -11.56
CA ILE A 101 -11.02 1.07 -10.62
C ILE A 101 -11.51 1.80 -9.35
N LEU A 102 -10.67 2.65 -8.75
CA LEU A 102 -11.01 3.30 -7.49
C LEU A 102 -12.37 4.03 -7.48
N PRO A 103 -12.76 4.77 -8.55
CA PRO A 103 -14.08 5.41 -8.62
C PRO A 103 -15.26 4.44 -8.52
N THR A 104 -15.09 3.18 -8.92
CA THR A 104 -16.16 2.16 -8.96
C THR A 104 -16.35 1.42 -7.63
N ILE A 105 -15.43 1.60 -6.67
CA ILE A 105 -15.50 0.93 -5.37
C ILE A 105 -16.39 1.76 -4.42
N ASP A 106 -17.39 1.12 -3.80
CA ASP A 106 -18.28 1.75 -2.79
C ASP A 106 -18.00 1.26 -1.36
N ARG A 107 -17.27 0.15 -1.21
CA ARG A 107 -16.92 -0.43 0.09
C ARG A 107 -15.98 0.49 0.87
N LYS A 108 -16.12 0.49 2.21
CA LYS A 108 -15.19 1.18 3.13
C LYS A 108 -14.20 0.20 3.74
N TYR A 109 -12.98 0.69 4.00
CA TYR A 109 -11.86 -0.10 4.48
C TYR A 109 -11.31 0.40 5.82
N ASP A 110 -10.80 -0.52 6.63
CA ASP A 110 -10.08 -0.22 7.87
C ASP A 110 -8.67 0.30 7.58
N MET A 111 -8.06 -0.18 6.50
CA MET A 111 -6.75 0.27 6.03
C MET A 111 -6.80 0.48 4.52
N VAL A 112 -6.19 1.58 4.05
CA VAL A 112 -5.83 1.77 2.64
C VAL A 112 -4.32 1.86 2.55
N PHE A 113 -3.70 0.94 1.80
CA PHE A 113 -2.26 0.91 1.54
C PHE A 113 -1.97 1.37 0.12
N ILE A 114 -1.13 2.39 -0.04
CA ILE A 114 -0.78 2.98 -1.32
C ILE A 114 0.69 2.70 -1.61
N ASP A 115 0.97 1.79 -2.56
CA ASP A 115 2.30 1.51 -3.09
C ASP A 115 2.25 1.27 -4.60
N ALA A 116 1.93 2.31 -5.34
CA ALA A 116 1.79 2.23 -6.80
C ALA A 116 2.54 3.37 -7.51
N ALA A 117 2.07 3.78 -8.70
CA ALA A 117 2.70 4.82 -9.51
C ALA A 117 2.76 6.16 -8.77
N LYS A 118 3.95 6.60 -8.37
CA LYS A 118 4.20 7.79 -7.55
C LYS A 118 3.61 9.09 -8.17
N GLY A 119 3.51 9.14 -9.49
CA GLY A 119 2.86 10.25 -10.21
C GLY A 119 1.33 10.33 -10.06
N LYS A 120 0.69 9.44 -9.29
CA LYS A 120 -0.76 9.37 -9.09
C LYS A 120 -1.18 9.49 -7.63
N TYR A 121 -0.26 9.72 -6.71
CA TYR A 121 -0.53 9.74 -5.26
C TYR A 121 -1.62 10.74 -4.84
N PRO A 122 -1.72 11.97 -5.36
CA PRO A 122 -2.84 12.86 -5.03
C PRO A 122 -4.21 12.28 -5.42
N ILE A 123 -4.30 11.62 -6.59
CA ILE A 123 -5.53 10.95 -7.03
C ILE A 123 -5.86 9.77 -6.10
N PHE A 124 -4.85 8.98 -5.73
CA PHE A 124 -5.04 7.86 -4.80
C PHE A 124 -5.47 8.33 -3.42
N LEU A 125 -4.96 9.47 -2.94
CA LEU A 125 -5.36 10.07 -1.67
C LEU A 125 -6.84 10.46 -1.67
N GLU A 126 -7.33 11.13 -2.70
CA GLU A 126 -8.74 11.51 -2.83
C GLU A 126 -9.65 10.30 -2.66
N HIS A 127 -9.38 9.21 -3.40
CA HIS A 127 -10.14 7.98 -3.29
C HIS A 127 -9.94 7.25 -1.96
N ALA A 128 -8.72 7.21 -1.44
CA ALA A 128 -8.43 6.62 -0.14
C ALA A 128 -9.23 7.28 0.97
N LEU A 129 -9.28 8.61 1.00
CA LEU A 129 -10.11 9.35 1.95
C LEU A 129 -11.60 9.03 1.80
N ARG A 130 -12.10 8.92 0.57
CA ARG A 130 -13.49 8.53 0.31
C ARG A 130 -13.78 7.11 0.79
N LEU A 131 -12.87 6.17 0.60
CA LEU A 131 -13.04 4.74 0.90
C LEU A 131 -12.62 4.36 2.33
N LEU A 132 -12.04 5.27 3.10
CA LEU A 132 -11.62 5.01 4.47
C LEU A 132 -12.80 5.02 5.44
N LYS A 133 -12.86 4.04 6.34
CA LYS A 133 -13.74 4.08 7.53
C LYS A 133 -13.34 5.22 8.47
N ASN A 134 -14.22 5.61 9.39
CA ASN A 134 -13.96 6.73 10.32
C ASN A 134 -12.69 6.52 11.18
N ASP A 135 -12.47 5.31 11.67
CA ASP A 135 -11.31 4.94 12.47
C ASP A 135 -10.20 4.26 11.64
N GLY A 136 -10.30 4.34 10.32
CA GLY A 136 -9.35 3.71 9.39
C GLY A 136 -8.03 4.50 9.29
N ILE A 137 -7.04 3.85 8.69
CA ILE A 137 -5.68 4.39 8.49
C ILE A 137 -5.30 4.30 7.01
N ILE A 138 -4.75 5.38 6.47
CA ILE A 138 -4.08 5.40 5.18
C ILE A 138 -2.58 5.26 5.42
N LEU A 139 -1.96 4.31 4.76
CA LEU A 139 -0.51 4.09 4.72
C LEU A 139 -0.04 4.31 3.29
N ALA A 140 0.90 5.23 3.07
CA ALA A 140 1.48 5.47 1.75
C ALA A 140 2.99 5.25 1.79
N ASP A 141 3.45 4.27 1.04
CA ASP A 141 4.85 3.85 1.03
C ASP A 141 5.68 4.60 -0.03
N ASN A 142 6.98 4.66 0.21
CA ASN A 142 8.02 5.30 -0.61
C ASN A 142 7.76 6.80 -0.88
N ILE A 143 7.18 7.51 0.08
CA ILE A 143 6.83 8.93 -0.08
C ILE A 143 8.06 9.85 -0.12
N LEU A 144 9.22 9.41 0.36
CA LEU A 144 10.49 10.16 0.29
C LEU A 144 11.26 9.92 -1.01
N TYR A 145 10.97 8.82 -1.70
CA TYR A 145 11.44 8.50 -3.04
C TYR A 145 12.94 8.74 -3.22
N LYS A 146 13.74 7.92 -2.55
CA LYS A 146 15.22 8.00 -2.57
C LYS A 146 15.76 9.36 -2.10
N GLY A 147 15.04 10.02 -1.20
CA GLY A 147 15.38 11.35 -0.71
C GLY A 147 15.10 12.50 -1.69
N TYR A 148 14.62 12.21 -2.90
CA TYR A 148 14.38 13.25 -3.91
C TYR A 148 13.28 14.25 -3.49
N VAL A 149 12.32 13.81 -2.71
CA VAL A 149 11.21 14.65 -2.24
C VAL A 149 11.70 15.74 -1.30
N MET A 150 12.69 15.43 -0.45
CA MET A 150 13.27 16.34 0.55
C MET A 150 14.45 17.17 0.01
N SER A 151 14.85 16.99 -1.23
CA SER A 151 15.97 17.67 -1.88
C SER A 151 15.50 18.64 -2.97
N ASP A 152 16.42 19.45 -3.48
CA ASP A 152 16.18 20.34 -4.65
C ASP A 152 16.10 19.56 -5.99
N TYR A 153 15.74 18.27 -5.93
CA TYR A 153 15.70 17.42 -7.10
C TYR A 153 14.71 17.93 -8.16
N ASN A 154 15.21 18.22 -9.35
CA ASN A 154 14.42 18.73 -10.46
C ASN A 154 14.80 18.09 -11.81
N LYS A 155 15.35 16.88 -11.81
CA LYS A 155 15.71 16.19 -13.06
C LYS A 155 14.45 15.71 -13.78
N HIS A 156 14.44 15.84 -15.10
CA HIS A 156 13.26 15.66 -15.95
C HIS A 156 12.57 14.29 -15.78
N LYS A 157 13.33 13.20 -15.62
CA LYS A 157 12.82 11.82 -15.61
C LYS A 157 11.86 11.50 -14.44
N GLN A 158 12.07 12.06 -13.24
CA GLN A 158 11.25 11.81 -12.05
C GLN A 158 10.47 13.05 -11.57
N ARG A 159 10.52 14.14 -12.30
CA ARG A 159 9.94 15.44 -11.91
C ARG A 159 8.46 15.35 -11.54
N THR A 160 7.66 14.63 -12.32
CA THR A 160 6.23 14.45 -12.03
C THR A 160 5.99 13.63 -10.76
N ALA A 161 6.73 12.55 -10.57
CA ALA A 161 6.62 11.72 -9.36
C ALA A 161 6.98 12.53 -8.11
N VAL A 162 8.12 13.23 -8.12
CA VAL A 162 8.57 14.06 -6.99
C VAL A 162 7.57 15.18 -6.69
N ARG A 163 7.06 15.88 -7.72
CA ARG A 163 6.06 16.93 -7.54
C ARG A 163 4.79 16.38 -6.87
N ASN A 164 4.27 15.26 -7.37
CA ASN A 164 3.02 14.70 -6.88
C ASN A 164 3.18 14.08 -5.49
N LEU A 165 4.35 13.55 -5.14
CA LEU A 165 4.64 13.12 -3.77
C LEU A 165 4.72 14.31 -2.81
N ARG A 166 5.35 15.43 -3.20
CA ARG A 166 5.33 16.67 -2.43
C ARG A 166 3.92 17.21 -2.23
N GLU A 167 3.09 17.15 -3.27
CA GLU A 167 1.69 17.52 -3.21
C GLU A 167 0.92 16.62 -2.24
N TYR A 168 1.07 15.30 -2.32
CA TYR A 168 0.50 14.34 -1.38
C TYR A 168 0.88 14.65 0.08
N ILE A 169 2.17 14.89 0.35
CA ILE A 169 2.66 15.23 1.69
C ILE A 169 2.00 16.51 2.19
N ARG A 170 1.99 17.56 1.37
CA ARG A 170 1.36 18.84 1.71
C ARG A 170 -0.13 18.65 2.02
N GLU A 171 -0.89 18.00 1.14
CA GLU A 171 -2.32 17.77 1.31
C GLU A 171 -2.63 16.98 2.60
N THR A 172 -1.83 15.97 2.93
CA THR A 172 -2.07 15.16 4.12
C THR A 172 -1.61 15.83 5.41
N THR A 173 -0.60 16.68 5.39
CA THR A 173 -0.07 17.36 6.59
C THR A 173 -0.76 18.69 6.88
N GLU A 174 -1.29 19.37 5.87
CA GLU A 174 -1.98 20.67 6.01
C GLU A 174 -3.51 20.53 6.17
N ASP A 175 -4.11 19.36 5.85
CA ASP A 175 -5.54 19.13 6.05
C ASP A 175 -5.90 19.12 7.55
N PRO A 176 -6.73 20.08 8.02
CA PRO A 176 -7.13 20.15 9.43
C PRO A 176 -7.94 18.93 9.90
N ASN A 177 -8.50 18.13 9.00
CA ASN A 177 -9.29 16.94 9.30
C ASN A 177 -8.42 15.67 9.39
N LEU A 178 -7.12 15.77 9.10
CA LEU A 178 -6.19 14.66 9.18
C LEU A 178 -5.17 14.84 10.31
N ILE A 179 -4.67 13.72 10.78
CA ILE A 179 -3.45 13.61 11.57
C ILE A 179 -2.52 12.74 10.74
N THR A 180 -1.43 13.35 10.25
CA THR A 180 -0.46 12.66 9.41
C THR A 180 0.92 12.70 10.04
N GLU A 181 1.55 11.55 10.11
CA GLU A 181 2.94 11.36 10.52
C GLU A 181 3.75 10.86 9.32
N ILE A 182 4.89 11.49 9.09
CA ILE A 182 5.85 11.07 8.06
C ILE A 182 7.01 10.38 8.78
N LEU A 183 7.21 9.09 8.48
CA LEU A 183 8.24 8.26 9.09
C LEU A 183 9.38 8.04 8.11
N GLU A 184 10.61 8.23 8.59
CA GLU A 184 11.84 7.95 7.81
C GLU A 184 12.23 6.46 7.95
N ILE A 185 11.29 5.55 7.63
CA ILE A 185 11.50 4.11 7.54
C ILE A 185 11.33 3.65 6.11
N GLY A 186 12.08 2.67 5.67
CA GLY A 186 12.11 2.28 4.27
C GLY A 186 12.50 3.45 3.35
N ASP A 187 11.73 3.65 2.31
CA ASP A 187 11.83 4.84 1.42
C ASP A 187 10.81 5.93 1.80
N GLY A 188 10.43 5.97 3.08
CA GLY A 188 9.48 6.90 3.70
C GLY A 188 8.04 6.37 3.72
N LEU A 189 7.43 6.33 4.90
CA LEU A 189 6.04 5.93 5.11
C LEU A 189 5.21 7.10 5.67
N ALA A 190 4.14 7.47 4.98
CA ALA A 190 3.13 8.37 5.53
C ALA A 190 2.02 7.57 6.19
N VAL A 191 1.67 7.95 7.41
CA VAL A 191 0.59 7.37 8.23
C VAL A 191 -0.45 8.44 8.49
N SER A 192 -1.60 8.34 7.86
CA SER A 192 -2.67 9.33 7.95
C SER A 192 -3.95 8.72 8.51
N LYS A 193 -4.60 9.44 9.43
CA LYS A 193 -5.91 9.08 9.99
C LYS A 193 -6.77 10.32 10.16
N ARG A 194 -8.10 10.14 10.21
CA ARG A 194 -9.02 11.25 10.48
C ARG A 194 -8.82 11.81 11.88
N ARG A 195 -8.85 13.11 12.00
CA ARG A 195 -8.96 13.77 13.30
C ARG A 195 -10.38 13.53 13.85
N ARG A 196 -10.46 13.12 15.10
CA ARG A 196 -11.75 12.97 15.82
C ARG A 196 -12.26 14.31 16.33
#